data_9581e77e9ef4d3f23798790180b8ad7e
#
_entry.id   9581e77e9ef4d3f23798790180b8ad7e
#
_cell.length_a   1.000
_cell.length_b   1.000
_cell.length_c   1.000
_cell.angle_alpha   90.00
_cell.angle_beta   90.00
_cell.angle_gamma   90.00
#
_symmetry.space_group_name_H-M   'P 1'
#
loop_
_entity.id
_entity.type
_entity.pdbx_description
1 polymer ?
#
loop_
_entity_poly.entity_id
_entity_poly.type
_entity_poly.pdbx_seq_one_letter_code
_entity_poly.pdbx_strand_id
1 'polypeptide(L)'
;MTKSEHHSAFPTLLASTVHDIKNSLGTLLALVEQLEQTGASNLTDDCRHLRFEATRINHSLMQLLVLHKIDTRKFALAIDQYPALDLINEAKAQQDRLAWLNRLDVRVQCTGDLVCYCDYQIVSNALGTVLNNAQRYSRRCILMSASQQDAYLRFCIEDDGEGYPPHLLAADLGSQDRFDWATGNSGLGLYFVAAVASLHKNQGRSGFVQIDNDSALGGARSC
;
A
#
# COMPACT_ATOMS: atom_id res chain seq x y z
N MET A 1 12.98 -37.91 6.81
CA MET A 1 12.91 -36.62 7.47
C MET A 1 13.59 -35.60 6.59
N THR A 2 12.86 -35.03 5.65
CA THR A 2 13.33 -33.99 4.72
C THR A 2 13.09 -32.64 5.40
N LYS A 3 14.18 -31.94 5.78
CA LYS A 3 14.15 -30.54 6.17
C LYS A 3 13.65 -29.74 4.95
N SER A 4 12.42 -29.25 5.02
CA SER A 4 11.93 -28.21 4.17
C SER A 4 12.80 -26.98 4.41
N GLU A 5 13.70 -26.67 3.49
CA GLU A 5 14.41 -25.41 3.45
C GLU A 5 13.38 -24.34 3.09
N HIS A 6 12.81 -23.69 4.11
CA HIS A 6 12.15 -22.42 3.93
C HIS A 6 13.23 -21.42 3.50
N HIS A 7 13.45 -21.31 2.20
CA HIS A 7 14.13 -20.14 1.66
C HIS A 7 13.29 -18.93 2.04
N SER A 8 13.73 -18.17 3.02
CA SER A 8 13.10 -16.92 3.41
C SER A 8 13.08 -16.02 2.17
N ALA A 9 11.90 -15.60 1.71
CA ALA A 9 11.81 -14.68 0.59
C ALA A 9 12.24 -13.26 0.96
N PHE A 10 12.54 -13.02 2.24
CA PHE A 10 13.06 -11.75 2.72
C PHE A 10 14.31 -11.25 1.96
N PRO A 11 15.31 -12.09 1.59
CA PRO A 11 16.43 -11.62 0.78
C PRO A 11 16.02 -11.09 -0.60
N THR A 12 15.03 -11.72 -1.24
CA THR A 12 14.52 -11.27 -2.55
C THR A 12 13.72 -9.99 -2.43
N LEU A 13 12.84 -9.89 -1.40
CA LEU A 13 12.14 -8.67 -1.05
C LEU A 13 13.11 -7.53 -0.73
N LEU A 14 14.14 -7.81 0.06
CA LEU A 14 15.18 -6.84 0.40
C LEU A 14 15.87 -6.31 -0.86
N ALA A 15 16.29 -7.19 -1.75
CA ALA A 15 16.98 -6.81 -2.99
C ALA A 15 16.10 -5.94 -3.89
N SER A 16 14.82 -6.30 -4.09
CA SER A 16 13.88 -5.50 -4.86
C SER A 16 13.62 -4.13 -4.23
N THR A 17 13.39 -4.09 -2.91
CA THR A 17 13.15 -2.82 -2.20
C THR A 17 14.37 -1.91 -2.23
N VAL A 18 15.56 -2.46 -2.08
CA VAL A 18 16.83 -1.70 -2.21
C VAL A 18 16.99 -1.15 -3.62
N HIS A 19 16.61 -1.92 -4.65
CA HIS A 19 16.61 -1.46 -6.03
C HIS A 19 15.67 -0.26 -6.24
N ASP A 20 14.44 -0.32 -5.70
CA ASP A 20 13.45 0.75 -5.83
C ASP A 20 13.87 2.01 -5.05
N ILE A 21 14.42 1.83 -3.87
CA ILE A 21 15.00 2.93 -3.08
C ILE A 21 16.15 3.59 -3.85
N LYS A 22 17.03 2.80 -4.47
CA LYS A 22 18.13 3.30 -5.30
C LYS A 22 17.61 4.10 -6.49
N ASN A 23 16.57 3.62 -7.19
CA ASN A 23 15.97 4.33 -8.32
C ASN A 23 15.34 5.66 -7.88
N SER A 24 14.61 5.66 -6.76
CA SER A 24 14.03 6.88 -6.19
C SER A 24 15.09 7.87 -5.74
N LEU A 25 16.18 7.39 -5.15
CA LEU A 25 17.31 8.23 -4.77
C LEU A 25 18.00 8.83 -6.01
N GLY A 26 18.13 8.05 -7.09
CA GLY A 26 18.65 8.55 -8.38
C GLY A 26 17.79 9.67 -8.94
N THR A 27 16.45 9.53 -8.90
CA THR A 27 15.52 10.58 -9.30
C THR A 27 15.65 11.83 -8.44
N LEU A 28 15.78 11.67 -7.10
CA LEU A 28 16.00 12.79 -6.19
C LEU A 28 17.28 13.57 -6.53
N LEU A 29 18.38 12.87 -6.76
CA LEU A 29 19.65 13.48 -7.12
C LEU A 29 19.56 14.23 -8.45
N ALA A 30 18.93 13.65 -9.47
CA ALA A 30 18.73 14.31 -10.76
C ALA A 30 17.87 15.59 -10.64
N LEU A 31 16.84 15.58 -9.76
CA LEU A 31 16.03 16.77 -9.47
C LEU A 31 16.82 17.85 -8.74
N VAL A 32 17.73 17.47 -7.83
CA VAL A 32 18.63 18.42 -7.15
C VAL A 32 19.58 19.08 -8.18
N GLU A 33 20.20 18.29 -9.06
CA GLU A 33 21.06 18.81 -10.13
C GLU A 33 20.31 19.76 -11.07
N GLN A 34 19.06 19.45 -11.43
CA GLN A 34 18.19 20.29 -12.24
C GLN A 34 17.88 21.62 -11.53
N LEU A 35 17.60 21.60 -10.23
CA LEU A 35 17.39 22.79 -9.41
C LEU A 35 18.61 23.70 -9.37
N GLU A 36 19.81 23.11 -9.24
CA GLU A 36 21.07 23.84 -9.24
C GLU A 36 21.33 24.54 -10.59
N GLN A 37 20.89 23.95 -11.71
CA GLN A 37 21.14 24.46 -13.06
C GLN A 37 20.11 25.50 -13.53
N THR A 38 18.85 25.43 -13.10
CA THR A 38 17.75 26.20 -13.72
C THR A 38 17.43 27.54 -13.05
N GLY A 39 17.93 27.79 -11.84
CA GLY A 39 17.56 29.01 -11.10
C GLY A 39 16.06 29.05 -10.74
N ALA A 40 15.68 29.95 -9.88
CA ALA A 40 14.48 29.97 -9.05
C ALA A 40 13.09 29.95 -9.71
N SER A 41 12.94 29.75 -11.02
CA SER A 41 11.63 29.92 -11.70
C SER A 41 10.62 28.77 -11.50
N ASN A 42 11.09 27.54 -11.22
CA ASN A 42 10.22 26.36 -11.00
C ASN A 42 10.43 25.68 -9.63
N LEU A 43 11.01 26.40 -8.70
CA LEU A 43 11.42 25.87 -7.38
C LEU A 43 10.29 25.13 -6.63
N THR A 44 9.05 25.58 -6.81
CA THR A 44 7.90 25.00 -6.10
C THR A 44 7.52 23.62 -6.60
N ASP A 45 7.57 23.38 -7.92
CA ASP A 45 7.21 22.08 -8.51
C ASP A 45 8.33 21.07 -8.30
N ASP A 46 9.57 21.48 -8.47
CA ASP A 46 10.73 20.63 -8.21
C ASP A 46 10.83 20.21 -6.73
N CYS A 47 10.58 21.13 -5.79
CA CYS A 47 10.49 20.80 -4.35
C CYS A 47 9.34 19.82 -4.05
N ARG A 48 8.23 19.88 -4.78
CA ARG A 48 7.13 18.90 -4.64
C ARG A 48 7.58 17.51 -5.09
N HIS A 49 8.24 17.40 -6.24
CA HIS A 49 8.78 16.14 -6.73
C HIS A 49 9.83 15.55 -5.77
N LEU A 50 10.75 16.35 -5.27
CA LEU A 50 11.73 15.91 -4.26
C LEU A 50 11.05 15.36 -3.01
N ARG A 51 10.05 16.06 -2.49
CA ARG A 51 9.28 15.61 -1.32
C ARG A 51 8.54 14.32 -1.61
N PHE A 52 7.94 14.19 -2.80
CA PHE A 52 7.25 12.97 -3.21
C PHE A 52 8.18 11.77 -3.20
N GLU A 53 9.35 11.87 -3.86
CA GLU A 53 10.32 10.79 -3.90
C GLU A 53 10.89 10.45 -2.52
N ALA A 54 11.16 11.45 -1.68
CA ALA A 54 11.61 11.24 -0.30
C ALA A 54 10.55 10.50 0.53
N THR A 55 9.27 10.87 0.38
CA THR A 55 8.15 10.21 1.06
C THR A 55 8.01 8.76 0.59
N ARG A 56 8.17 8.51 -0.72
CA ARG A 56 8.12 7.16 -1.31
C ARG A 56 9.23 6.26 -0.76
N ILE A 57 10.44 6.78 -0.66
CA ILE A 57 11.57 6.05 -0.06
C ILE A 57 11.27 5.70 1.40
N ASN A 58 10.84 6.69 2.18
CA ASN A 58 10.53 6.48 3.59
C ASN A 58 9.43 5.42 3.78
N HIS A 59 8.38 5.46 2.95
CA HIS A 59 7.31 4.47 2.99
C HIS A 59 7.82 3.06 2.68
N SER A 60 8.64 2.90 1.63
CA SER A 60 9.26 1.61 1.28
C SER A 60 10.17 1.08 2.38
N LEU A 61 10.94 1.94 3.04
CA LEU A 61 11.77 1.56 4.18
C LEU A 61 10.95 1.10 5.38
N MET A 62 9.84 1.78 5.68
CA MET A 62 8.94 1.41 6.78
C MET A 62 8.26 0.06 6.50
N GLN A 63 7.78 -0.16 5.28
CA GLN A 63 7.22 -1.46 4.88
C GLN A 63 8.24 -2.58 5.04
N LEU A 64 9.46 -2.38 4.55
CA LEU A 64 10.54 -3.35 4.68
C LEU A 64 10.88 -3.67 6.14
N LEU A 65 10.95 -2.64 7.00
CA LEU A 65 11.23 -2.81 8.43
C LEU A 65 10.12 -3.62 9.12
N VAL A 66 8.86 -3.35 8.81
CA VAL A 66 7.73 -4.09 9.36
C VAL A 66 7.77 -5.55 8.89
N LEU A 67 7.96 -5.79 7.59
CA LEU A 67 8.07 -7.15 7.04
C LEU A 67 9.24 -7.92 7.65
N HIS A 68 10.39 -7.27 7.86
CA HIS A 68 11.51 -7.89 8.56
C HIS A 68 11.18 -8.28 10.00
N LYS A 69 10.48 -7.41 10.74
CA LYS A 69 10.03 -7.73 12.11
C LYS A 69 9.03 -8.88 12.14
N ILE A 70 8.14 -8.97 11.13
CA ILE A 70 7.19 -10.08 10.97
C ILE A 70 7.96 -11.39 10.73
N ASP A 71 8.86 -11.41 9.76
CA ASP A 71 9.66 -12.59 9.39
C ASP A 71 10.50 -13.10 10.57
N THR A 72 11.10 -12.19 11.32
CA THR A 72 11.88 -12.54 12.53
C THR A 72 11.04 -12.80 13.77
N ARG A 73 9.70 -12.84 13.66
CA ARG A 73 8.74 -13.03 14.76
C ARG A 73 8.92 -12.05 15.93
N LYS A 74 9.43 -10.86 15.64
CA LYS A 74 9.63 -9.77 16.62
C LYS A 74 8.54 -8.71 16.56
N PHE A 75 7.51 -8.92 15.75
CA PHE A 75 6.39 -8.00 15.62
C PHE A 75 5.27 -8.40 16.58
N ALA A 76 4.93 -7.50 17.50
CA ALA A 76 3.76 -7.63 18.38
C ALA A 76 2.73 -6.58 17.97
N LEU A 77 1.50 -7.00 17.68
CA LEU A 77 0.39 -6.10 17.37
C LEU A 77 -0.11 -5.42 18.65
N ALA A 78 -0.33 -4.12 18.59
CA ALA A 78 -1.05 -3.33 19.58
C ALA A 78 -2.54 -3.28 19.21
N ILE A 79 -3.27 -4.37 19.47
CA ILE A 79 -4.70 -4.47 19.14
C ILE A 79 -5.53 -3.67 20.13
N ASP A 80 -6.34 -2.75 19.58
CA ASP A 80 -7.36 -2.01 20.31
C ASP A 80 -8.58 -1.78 19.42
N GLN A 81 -9.61 -1.15 19.94
CA GLN A 81 -10.88 -0.90 19.28
C GLN A 81 -10.89 0.49 18.64
N TYR A 82 -11.14 0.56 17.34
CA TYR A 82 -11.20 1.83 16.60
C TYR A 82 -12.40 1.88 15.65
N PRO A 83 -13.02 3.07 15.45
CA PRO A 83 -13.99 3.26 14.39
C PRO A 83 -13.33 3.00 13.01
N ALA A 84 -14.00 2.22 12.15
CA ALA A 84 -13.50 1.94 10.82
C ALA A 84 -13.32 3.21 9.97
N LEU A 85 -14.19 4.20 10.18
CA LEU A 85 -14.12 5.49 9.52
C LEU A 85 -12.82 6.26 9.86
N ASP A 86 -12.34 6.16 11.11
CA ASP A 86 -11.12 6.84 11.53
C ASP A 86 -9.89 6.27 10.81
N LEU A 87 -9.83 4.93 10.63
CA LEU A 87 -8.77 4.27 9.86
C LEU A 87 -8.75 4.75 8.40
N ILE A 88 -9.94 4.86 7.77
CA ILE A 88 -10.06 5.35 6.39
C ILE A 88 -9.62 6.82 6.31
N ASN A 89 -10.09 7.65 7.23
CA ASN A 89 -9.75 9.08 7.25
C ASN A 89 -8.26 9.32 7.49
N GLU A 90 -7.63 8.54 8.37
CA GLU A 90 -6.18 8.60 8.61
C GLU A 90 -5.40 8.22 7.35
N ALA A 91 -5.76 7.10 6.70
CA ALA A 91 -5.13 6.68 5.46
C ALA A 91 -5.29 7.73 4.34
N LYS A 92 -6.47 8.34 4.24
CA LYS A 92 -6.75 9.43 3.31
C LYS A 92 -5.90 10.65 3.62
N ALA A 93 -5.86 11.12 4.88
CA ALA A 93 -5.12 12.32 5.29
C ALA A 93 -3.61 12.18 5.01
N GLN A 94 -3.05 10.98 5.18
CA GLN A 94 -1.65 10.70 4.83
C GLN A 94 -1.36 10.87 3.33
N GLN A 95 -2.37 10.71 2.46
CA GLN A 95 -2.25 10.71 1.00
C GLN A 95 -2.92 11.92 0.31
N ASP A 96 -3.61 12.79 1.04
CA ASP A 96 -4.40 13.92 0.48
C ASP A 96 -3.59 14.84 -0.45
N ARG A 97 -2.30 15.01 -0.19
CA ARG A 97 -1.44 15.83 -1.04
C ARG A 97 -1.30 15.30 -2.46
N LEU A 98 -1.22 13.97 -2.61
CA LEU A 98 -1.14 13.33 -3.94
C LEU A 98 -2.47 13.41 -4.68
N ALA A 99 -3.57 13.17 -3.98
CA ALA A 99 -4.92 13.31 -4.54
C ALA A 99 -5.14 14.71 -5.09
N TRP A 100 -4.73 15.75 -4.34
CA TRP A 100 -4.85 17.15 -4.77
C TRP A 100 -3.99 17.46 -6.00
N LEU A 101 -2.75 16.99 -6.04
CA LEU A 101 -1.84 17.19 -7.19
C LEU A 101 -2.39 16.56 -8.48
N ASN A 102 -2.96 15.37 -8.37
CA ASN A 102 -3.50 14.62 -9.50
C ASN A 102 -4.97 14.98 -9.80
N ARG A 103 -5.58 15.91 -9.04
CA ARG A 103 -7.00 16.29 -9.15
C ARG A 103 -7.95 15.09 -9.03
N LEU A 104 -7.60 14.14 -8.19
CA LEU A 104 -8.41 12.96 -7.93
C LEU A 104 -9.53 13.27 -6.93
N ASP A 105 -10.72 12.79 -7.21
CA ASP A 105 -11.86 12.81 -6.30
C ASP A 105 -11.85 11.54 -5.43
N VAL A 106 -11.35 11.67 -4.19
CA VAL A 106 -11.29 10.56 -3.22
C VAL A 106 -12.50 10.61 -2.31
N ARG A 107 -13.47 9.73 -2.58
CA ARG A 107 -14.71 9.59 -1.83
C ARG A 107 -14.58 8.56 -0.72
N VAL A 108 -15.32 8.77 0.37
CA VAL A 108 -15.40 7.84 1.50
C VAL A 108 -16.84 7.41 1.70
N GLN A 109 -17.06 6.09 1.81
CA GLN A 109 -18.36 5.48 2.11
C GLN A 109 -18.17 4.47 3.24
N CYS A 110 -18.64 4.85 4.42
CA CYS A 110 -18.65 3.98 5.58
C CYS A 110 -20.04 4.06 6.20
N THR A 111 -20.74 2.92 6.26
CA THR A 111 -22.11 2.85 6.81
C THR A 111 -22.07 2.38 8.25
N GLY A 112 -22.76 3.13 9.12
CA GLY A 112 -22.95 2.77 10.52
C GLY A 112 -21.71 2.96 11.41
N ASP A 113 -21.84 2.54 12.65
CA ASP A 113 -20.80 2.60 13.67
C ASP A 113 -19.92 1.33 13.60
N LEU A 114 -19.30 1.10 12.44
CA LEU A 114 -18.41 -0.05 12.24
C LEU A 114 -17.15 0.10 13.07
N VAL A 115 -16.83 -0.96 13.80
CA VAL A 115 -15.68 -1.01 14.71
C VAL A 115 -14.69 -2.07 14.24
N CYS A 116 -13.40 -1.70 14.20
CA CYS A 116 -12.29 -2.57 13.91
C CYS A 116 -11.47 -2.84 15.16
N TYR A 117 -11.18 -4.11 15.45
CA TYR A 117 -10.19 -4.49 16.46
C TYR A 117 -8.87 -4.77 15.76
N CYS A 118 -7.96 -3.81 15.82
CA CYS A 118 -6.72 -3.87 15.05
C CYS A 118 -5.59 -3.05 15.69
N ASP A 119 -4.40 -3.22 15.16
CA ASP A 119 -3.32 -2.26 15.34
C ASP A 119 -3.54 -1.08 14.38
N TYR A 120 -3.93 0.06 14.95
CA TYR A 120 -4.32 1.26 14.21
C TYR A 120 -3.27 1.71 13.20
N GLN A 121 -2.02 1.78 13.65
CA GLN A 121 -0.94 2.33 12.84
C GLN A 121 -0.63 1.47 11.62
N ILE A 122 -0.56 0.15 11.82
CA ILE A 122 -0.18 -0.75 10.72
C ILE A 122 -1.33 -0.95 9.73
N VAL A 123 -2.60 -0.95 10.20
CA VAL A 123 -3.77 -1.04 9.31
C VAL A 123 -3.95 0.26 8.52
N SER A 124 -3.82 1.44 9.15
CA SER A 124 -3.87 2.73 8.43
C SER A 124 -2.77 2.82 7.37
N ASN A 125 -1.55 2.34 7.67
CA ASN A 125 -0.46 2.27 6.71
C ASN A 125 -0.76 1.30 5.55
N ALA A 126 -1.41 0.16 5.83
CA ALA A 126 -1.82 -0.79 4.79
C ALA A 126 -2.89 -0.18 3.86
N LEU A 127 -3.91 0.48 4.41
CA LEU A 127 -4.92 1.21 3.63
C LEU A 127 -4.28 2.34 2.82
N GLY A 128 -3.35 3.11 3.41
CA GLY A 128 -2.58 4.14 2.73
C GLY A 128 -1.75 3.59 1.56
N THR A 129 -1.21 2.37 1.70
CA THR A 129 -0.48 1.68 0.62
C THR A 129 -1.38 1.37 -0.57
N VAL A 130 -2.57 0.81 -0.31
CA VAL A 130 -3.55 0.53 -1.37
C VAL A 130 -4.05 1.82 -2.01
N LEU A 131 -4.33 2.85 -1.20
CA LEU A 131 -4.76 4.16 -1.71
C LEU A 131 -3.68 4.79 -2.59
N ASN A 132 -2.41 4.71 -2.23
CA ASN A 132 -1.31 5.21 -3.05
C ASN A 132 -1.24 4.48 -4.41
N ASN A 133 -1.45 3.16 -4.43
CA ASN A 133 -1.56 2.41 -5.67
C ASN A 133 -2.75 2.90 -6.52
N ALA A 134 -3.93 3.04 -5.92
CA ALA A 134 -5.10 3.55 -6.61
C ALA A 134 -4.86 4.96 -7.18
N GLN A 135 -4.27 5.88 -6.43
CA GLN A 135 -3.94 7.23 -6.88
C GLN A 135 -2.97 7.28 -8.08
N ARG A 136 -2.13 6.27 -8.20
CA ARG A 136 -1.16 6.17 -9.31
C ARG A 136 -1.80 5.75 -10.63
N TYR A 137 -2.85 4.93 -10.55
CA TYR A 137 -3.46 4.29 -11.72
C TYR A 137 -4.87 4.80 -12.04
N SER A 138 -5.53 5.52 -11.12
CA SER A 138 -6.83 6.14 -11.36
C SER A 138 -6.76 7.24 -12.40
N ARG A 139 -7.88 7.43 -13.09
CA ARG A 139 -8.08 8.54 -14.02
C ARG A 139 -8.62 9.78 -13.31
N ARG A 140 -9.62 9.62 -12.43
CA ARG A 140 -10.34 10.73 -11.80
C ARG A 140 -10.89 10.43 -10.42
N CYS A 141 -11.33 9.19 -10.15
CA CYS A 141 -12.14 8.89 -8.98
C CYS A 141 -11.63 7.66 -8.24
N ILE A 142 -11.59 7.76 -6.91
CA ILE A 142 -11.30 6.66 -5.99
C ILE A 142 -12.41 6.62 -4.94
N LEU A 143 -12.89 5.42 -4.63
CA LEU A 143 -13.85 5.16 -3.56
C LEU A 143 -13.19 4.30 -2.49
N MET A 144 -13.12 4.83 -1.27
CA MET A 144 -12.74 4.07 -0.08
C MET A 144 -13.99 3.70 0.70
N SER A 145 -14.16 2.45 1.04
CA SER A 145 -15.34 2.01 1.78
C SER A 145 -15.01 1.02 2.89
N ALA A 146 -15.89 0.98 3.90
CA ALA A 146 -15.92 -0.07 4.91
C ALA A 146 -17.32 -0.64 5.05
N SER A 147 -17.41 -1.96 5.19
CA SER A 147 -18.67 -2.68 5.36
C SER A 147 -18.47 -3.95 6.18
N GLN A 148 -19.54 -4.39 6.85
CA GLN A 148 -19.55 -5.70 7.48
C GLN A 148 -19.98 -6.75 6.44
N GLN A 149 -19.14 -7.77 6.27
CA GLN A 149 -19.45 -8.92 5.43
C GLN A 149 -19.23 -10.20 6.21
N ASP A 150 -20.30 -10.89 6.55
CA ASP A 150 -20.29 -12.07 7.42
C ASP A 150 -19.53 -11.80 8.74
N ALA A 151 -18.44 -12.51 8.97
CA ALA A 151 -17.62 -12.37 10.17
C ALA A 151 -16.41 -11.44 9.98
N TYR A 152 -16.32 -10.75 8.84
CA TYR A 152 -15.22 -9.84 8.52
C TYR A 152 -15.70 -8.39 8.43
N LEU A 153 -14.88 -7.50 8.95
CA LEU A 153 -14.93 -6.10 8.57
C LEU A 153 -14.10 -5.95 7.30
N ARG A 154 -14.74 -5.49 6.23
CA ARG A 154 -14.14 -5.37 4.91
C ARG A 154 -13.86 -3.91 4.61
N PHE A 155 -12.62 -3.59 4.29
CA PHE A 155 -12.21 -2.31 3.72
C PHE A 155 -11.96 -2.49 2.24
N CYS A 156 -12.56 -1.64 1.39
CA CYS A 156 -12.33 -1.66 -0.04
C CYS A 156 -11.85 -0.31 -0.55
N ILE A 157 -10.93 -0.35 -1.50
CA ILE A 157 -10.47 0.81 -2.26
C ILE A 157 -10.65 0.45 -3.74
N GLU A 158 -11.47 1.25 -4.41
CA GLU A 158 -11.86 1.08 -5.80
C GLU A 158 -11.43 2.29 -6.61
N ASP A 159 -11.03 2.08 -7.86
CA ASP A 159 -10.63 3.15 -8.76
C ASP A 159 -11.30 3.04 -10.15
N ASP A 160 -11.12 4.07 -10.96
CA ASP A 160 -11.60 4.16 -12.33
C ASP A 160 -10.48 3.99 -13.37
N GLY A 161 -9.39 3.33 -12.99
CA GLY A 161 -8.22 3.08 -13.84
C GLY A 161 -8.39 1.96 -14.85
N GLU A 162 -7.28 1.35 -15.24
CA GLU A 162 -7.27 0.24 -16.20
C GLU A 162 -7.46 -1.13 -15.54
N GLY A 163 -7.47 -1.17 -14.23
CA GLY A 163 -7.55 -2.41 -13.46
C GLY A 163 -6.19 -3.08 -13.25
N TYR A 164 -6.21 -4.19 -12.52
CA TYR A 164 -5.03 -5.01 -12.31
C TYR A 164 -4.72 -5.86 -13.54
N PRO A 165 -3.43 -5.97 -13.92
CA PRO A 165 -3.02 -6.84 -14.99
C PRO A 165 -3.26 -8.33 -14.65
N PRO A 166 -3.51 -9.20 -15.66
CA PRO A 166 -3.90 -10.59 -15.41
C PRO A 166 -2.94 -11.40 -14.54
N HIS A 167 -1.64 -11.12 -14.60
CA HIS A 167 -0.64 -11.82 -13.79
C HIS A 167 -0.77 -11.51 -12.28
N LEU A 168 -1.24 -10.30 -11.91
CA LEU A 168 -1.52 -9.96 -10.52
C LEU A 168 -2.83 -10.58 -10.03
N LEU A 169 -3.86 -10.63 -10.88
CA LEU A 169 -5.14 -11.27 -10.54
C LEU A 169 -5.00 -12.77 -10.32
N ALA A 170 -4.04 -13.42 -11.01
CA ALA A 170 -3.75 -14.83 -10.86
C ALA A 170 -2.79 -15.13 -9.70
N ALA A 171 -2.22 -14.10 -9.05
CA ALA A 171 -1.25 -14.26 -7.99
C ALA A 171 -1.93 -14.56 -6.66
N ASP A 172 -1.35 -15.49 -5.90
CA ASP A 172 -1.64 -15.62 -4.48
C ASP A 172 -0.90 -14.52 -3.73
N LEU A 173 -1.62 -13.49 -3.29
CA LEU A 173 -1.05 -12.32 -2.60
C LEU A 173 -0.38 -12.66 -1.26
N GLY A 174 -0.70 -13.82 -0.70
CA GLY A 174 -0.04 -14.36 0.51
C GLY A 174 1.22 -15.17 0.22
N SER A 175 1.48 -15.52 -1.05
CA SER A 175 2.61 -16.34 -1.48
C SER A 175 3.72 -15.47 -2.06
N GLN A 176 4.92 -15.63 -1.53
CA GLN A 176 6.12 -14.87 -1.89
C GLN A 176 6.70 -15.25 -3.26
N ASP A 177 6.36 -16.42 -3.79
CA ASP A 177 7.06 -17.05 -4.92
C ASP A 177 6.61 -16.56 -6.32
N ARG A 178 5.64 -15.65 -6.42
CA ARG A 178 4.98 -15.31 -7.69
C ARG A 178 4.95 -13.84 -8.08
N PHE A 179 5.61 -12.95 -7.31
CA PHE A 179 5.69 -11.56 -7.73
C PHE A 179 6.78 -11.39 -8.79
N ASP A 180 6.39 -10.91 -9.97
CA ASP A 180 7.34 -10.54 -11.02
C ASP A 180 7.99 -9.19 -10.66
N TRP A 181 9.16 -9.29 -10.05
CA TRP A 181 9.97 -8.17 -9.57
C TRP A 181 10.59 -7.35 -10.73
N ALA A 182 10.49 -7.84 -11.98
CA ALA A 182 11.17 -7.25 -13.13
C ALA A 182 10.45 -6.01 -13.70
N THR A 183 9.18 -5.76 -13.35
CA THR A 183 8.37 -4.70 -13.97
C THR A 183 8.43 -3.34 -13.28
N GLY A 184 9.33 -3.13 -12.31
CA GLY A 184 9.52 -1.84 -11.63
C GLY A 184 8.42 -1.46 -10.63
N ASN A 185 7.39 -2.29 -10.48
CA ASN A 185 6.44 -2.25 -9.39
C ASN A 185 6.82 -3.39 -8.44
N SER A 186 7.46 -3.08 -7.34
CA SER A 186 8.09 -4.05 -6.43
C SER A 186 7.17 -5.13 -5.85
N GLY A 187 5.86 -5.08 -6.11
CA GLY A 187 4.87 -5.96 -5.46
C GLY A 187 4.87 -5.83 -3.92
N LEU A 188 5.87 -5.12 -3.37
CA LEU A 188 6.07 -4.95 -1.93
C LEU A 188 4.81 -4.42 -1.25
N GLY A 189 4.13 -3.48 -1.88
CA GLY A 189 2.92 -2.87 -1.32
C GLY A 189 1.81 -3.89 -1.07
N LEU A 190 1.43 -4.67 -2.08
CA LEU A 190 0.37 -5.68 -1.94
C LEU A 190 0.80 -6.81 -1.00
N TYR A 191 2.06 -7.24 -1.07
CA TYR A 191 2.61 -8.21 -0.13
C TYR A 191 2.57 -7.69 1.32
N PHE A 192 2.94 -6.43 1.54
CA PHE A 192 2.84 -5.80 2.85
C PHE A 192 1.40 -5.80 3.35
N VAL A 193 0.43 -5.41 2.52
CA VAL A 193 -0.99 -5.39 2.89
C VAL A 193 -1.48 -6.79 3.24
N ALA A 194 -1.12 -7.82 2.45
CA ALA A 194 -1.47 -9.21 2.72
C ALA A 194 -0.83 -9.72 4.03
N ALA A 195 0.43 -9.37 4.29
CA ALA A 195 1.10 -9.72 5.54
C ALA A 195 0.41 -9.06 6.74
N VAL A 196 0.07 -7.77 6.66
CA VAL A 196 -0.67 -7.04 7.70
C VAL A 196 -2.03 -7.68 7.95
N ALA A 197 -2.81 -7.97 6.89
CA ALA A 197 -4.10 -8.62 7.04
C ALA A 197 -3.96 -9.98 7.73
N SER A 198 -3.00 -10.81 7.33
CA SER A 198 -2.79 -12.15 7.88
C SER A 198 -2.37 -12.18 9.36
N LEU A 199 -1.76 -11.09 9.85
CA LEU A 199 -1.40 -10.93 11.26
C LEU A 199 -2.63 -10.70 12.15
N HIS A 200 -3.69 -10.06 11.63
CA HIS A 200 -4.91 -9.79 12.36
C HIS A 200 -5.79 -11.03 12.38
N LYS A 201 -5.77 -11.72 13.52
CA LYS A 201 -6.50 -12.99 13.72
C LYS A 201 -7.55 -12.84 14.79
N ASN A 202 -8.74 -13.36 14.52
CA ASN A 202 -9.81 -13.45 15.49
C ASN A 202 -10.53 -14.80 15.38
N GLN A 203 -10.74 -15.50 16.49
CA GLN A 203 -11.45 -16.78 16.56
C GLN A 203 -10.97 -17.83 15.53
N GLY A 204 -9.65 -17.91 15.32
CA GLY A 204 -9.05 -18.85 14.36
C GLY A 204 -9.14 -18.42 12.89
N ARG A 205 -9.73 -17.27 12.58
CA ARG A 205 -9.76 -16.67 11.24
C ARG A 205 -8.69 -15.62 11.11
N SER A 206 -8.00 -15.59 9.97
CA SER A 206 -7.05 -14.54 9.63
C SER A 206 -7.68 -13.56 8.65
N GLY A 207 -7.30 -12.31 8.71
CA GLY A 207 -7.58 -11.38 7.62
C GLY A 207 -6.86 -11.80 6.33
N PHE A 208 -7.35 -11.33 5.21
CA PHE A 208 -6.82 -11.62 3.88
C PHE A 208 -7.09 -10.43 2.94
N VAL A 209 -6.45 -10.43 1.78
CA VAL A 209 -6.60 -9.41 0.74
C VAL A 209 -7.12 -10.07 -0.53
N GLN A 210 -8.08 -9.43 -1.16
CA GLN A 210 -8.60 -9.78 -2.48
C GLN A 210 -8.42 -8.61 -3.42
N ILE A 211 -8.04 -8.89 -4.65
CA ILE A 211 -7.98 -7.91 -5.73
C ILE A 211 -8.77 -8.44 -6.93
N ASP A 212 -9.48 -7.57 -7.59
CA ASP A 212 -10.20 -7.85 -8.83
C ASP A 212 -10.39 -6.58 -9.67
N ASN A 213 -11.05 -6.71 -10.81
CA ASN A 213 -11.39 -5.61 -11.71
C ASN A 213 -12.91 -5.37 -11.77
N ASP A 214 -13.64 -5.77 -10.71
CA ASP A 214 -15.08 -5.57 -10.58
C ASP A 214 -15.41 -4.29 -9.79
N SER A 215 -14.61 -3.25 -9.95
CA SER A 215 -14.85 -1.95 -9.33
C SER A 215 -16.16 -1.34 -9.83
N ALA A 216 -16.95 -0.77 -8.93
CA ALA A 216 -18.11 0.02 -9.28
C ALA A 216 -17.77 1.27 -10.13
N LEU A 217 -16.49 1.67 -10.13
CA LEU A 217 -15.95 2.78 -10.92
C LEU A 217 -15.37 2.32 -12.27
N GLY A 218 -15.29 1.00 -12.51
CA GLY A 218 -14.84 0.39 -13.76
C GLY A 218 -13.34 0.11 -13.87
N GLY A 219 -12.59 0.25 -12.79
CA GLY A 219 -11.16 -0.04 -12.72
C GLY A 219 -10.81 -1.16 -11.74
N ALA A 220 -9.75 -0.99 -10.95
CA ALA A 220 -9.31 -1.95 -9.95
C ALA A 220 -10.12 -1.86 -8.65
N ARG A 221 -10.23 -3.00 -7.96
CA ARG A 221 -10.74 -3.09 -6.60
C ARG A 221 -9.80 -3.91 -5.74
N SER A 222 -9.46 -3.38 -4.57
CA SER A 222 -8.71 -4.06 -3.51
C SER A 222 -9.52 -4.05 -2.21
N CYS A 223 -9.71 -5.21 -1.62
CA CYS A 223 -10.46 -5.37 -0.37
C CYS A 223 -9.68 -6.20 0.65
#